data_7b5b4e2528bee9c72048b83687bdddf6
#
_entry.id   7b5b4e2528bee9c72048b83687bdddf6
#
_cell.length_a   1.000
_cell.length_b   1.000
_cell.length_c   1.000
_cell.angle_alpha   90.00
_cell.angle_beta   90.00
_cell.angle_gamma   90.00
#
_symmetry.space_group_name_H-M   'P 1'
#
loop_
_entity.id
_entity.type
_entity.pdbx_description
1 polymer ?
#
loop_
_entity_poly.entity_id
_entity_poly.type
_entity_poly.pdbx_seq_one_letter_code
_entity_poly.pdbx_strand_id
1 'polypeptide(L)'
;MKFEVSDLLFPAFTKDAMKNLDKQYGIEFFYEFGKDYYWNQQLEDWGERAFSIHAPCVALNLADKEQKIYEQVMEQTFAYAQKCKADFVVVHTNEAIAGDKEQLRELVISRLRQVITLGESYGVKVLIENVGLRTKNNVLFDLPEYIALFDIF
;
A
#
# COMPACT_ATOMS: atom_id res chain seq x y z
N MET A 1 -3.40 -10.86 -18.12
CA MET A 1 -2.91 -10.76 -16.74
C MET A 1 -1.76 -9.76 -16.78
N LYS A 2 -1.79 -8.72 -15.97
CA LYS A 2 -0.67 -7.77 -15.83
C LYS A 2 0.17 -8.22 -14.62
N PHE A 3 1.47 -8.19 -14.76
CA PHE A 3 2.42 -8.45 -13.68
C PHE A 3 3.16 -7.17 -13.37
N GLU A 4 3.34 -6.89 -12.10
CA GLU A 4 4.12 -5.76 -11.61
C GLU A 4 5.35 -6.25 -10.85
N VAL A 5 6.42 -5.50 -10.93
CA VAL A 5 7.66 -5.77 -10.18
C VAL A 5 7.78 -4.70 -9.11
N SER A 6 7.87 -5.14 -7.86
CA SER A 6 8.04 -4.23 -6.73
C SER A 6 9.48 -3.74 -6.60
N ASP A 7 9.66 -2.46 -6.36
CA ASP A 7 10.96 -1.86 -6.14
C ASP A 7 11.51 -2.07 -4.72
N LEU A 8 10.68 -2.57 -3.81
CA LEU A 8 11.05 -2.82 -2.42
C LEU A 8 12.26 -3.75 -2.28
N LEU A 9 12.39 -4.73 -3.18
CA LEU A 9 13.45 -5.73 -3.13
C LEU A 9 14.80 -5.23 -3.65
N PHE A 10 14.85 -4.05 -4.28
CA PHE A 10 16.02 -3.56 -5.01
C PHE A 10 16.43 -2.12 -4.73
N PRO A 11 16.47 -1.64 -3.48
CA PRO A 11 16.69 -0.21 -3.20
C PRO A 11 18.01 0.34 -3.74
N ALA A 12 19.03 -0.50 -3.90
CA ALA A 12 20.34 -0.11 -4.43
C ALA A 12 20.47 -0.23 -5.96
N PHE A 13 19.68 -1.10 -6.58
CA PHE A 13 19.76 -1.43 -8.00
C PHE A 13 18.58 -0.91 -8.82
N THR A 14 17.62 -0.30 -8.17
CA THR A 14 16.30 0.02 -8.74
C THR A 14 16.40 0.89 -10.00
N LYS A 15 17.30 1.89 -10.00
CA LYS A 15 17.41 2.83 -11.12
C LYS A 15 17.71 2.14 -12.44
N ASP A 16 18.75 1.31 -12.48
CA ASP A 16 19.20 0.70 -13.72
C ASP A 16 18.43 -0.59 -14.04
N ALA A 17 18.10 -1.38 -13.02
CA ALA A 17 17.31 -2.59 -13.20
C ALA A 17 15.90 -2.28 -13.72
N MET A 18 15.24 -1.29 -13.13
CA MET A 18 13.89 -0.92 -13.54
C MET A 18 13.84 -0.24 -14.91
N LYS A 19 14.87 0.51 -15.32
CA LYS A 19 14.97 1.06 -16.67
C LYS A 19 15.03 -0.02 -17.75
N ASN A 20 15.67 -1.15 -17.42
CA ASN A 20 15.82 -2.29 -18.32
C ASN A 20 14.67 -3.31 -18.20
N LEU A 21 13.70 -3.08 -17.31
CA LEU A 21 12.55 -3.95 -17.20
C LEU A 21 11.73 -3.90 -18.50
N ASP A 22 11.39 -5.08 -19.04
CA ASP A 22 10.56 -5.19 -20.24
C ASP A 22 9.23 -4.42 -20.02
N LYS A 23 8.81 -3.68 -21.05
CA LYS A 23 7.62 -2.82 -21.01
C LYS A 23 6.30 -3.54 -20.74
N GLN A 24 6.26 -4.86 -20.92
CA GLN A 24 5.09 -5.67 -20.60
C GLN A 24 4.82 -5.77 -19.09
N TYR A 25 5.84 -5.52 -18.24
CA TYR A 25 5.72 -5.54 -16.79
C TYR A 25 5.38 -4.15 -16.27
N GLY A 26 4.41 -4.10 -15.37
CA GLY A 26 4.12 -2.92 -14.56
C GLY A 26 5.12 -2.78 -13.41
N ILE A 27 4.90 -1.78 -12.61
CA ILE A 27 5.77 -1.46 -11.47
C ILE A 27 4.91 -1.15 -10.28
N GLU A 28 5.22 -1.85 -9.18
CA GLU A 28 4.80 -1.44 -7.86
C GLU A 28 5.97 -0.70 -7.22
N PHE A 29 5.76 0.55 -6.86
CA PHE A 29 6.78 1.28 -6.13
C PHE A 29 6.36 1.62 -4.71
N PHE A 30 7.34 1.49 -3.84
CA PHE A 30 7.18 1.67 -2.41
C PHE A 30 7.23 3.16 -2.06
N TYR A 31 6.07 3.70 -1.71
CA TYR A 31 5.93 5.10 -1.35
C TYR A 31 6.09 5.30 0.15
N GLU A 32 7.30 5.60 0.60
CA GLU A 32 7.50 6.10 1.94
C GLU A 32 7.31 7.61 1.96
N PHE A 33 6.54 8.08 2.88
CA PHE A 33 6.14 9.46 3.05
C PHE A 33 7.30 10.46 2.82
N GLY A 34 7.15 11.31 1.80
CA GLY A 34 8.15 12.32 1.44
C GLY A 34 9.35 11.84 0.64
N LYS A 35 9.36 10.58 0.17
CA LYS A 35 10.45 10.02 -0.64
C LYS A 35 10.06 9.71 -2.09
N ASP A 36 9.08 10.41 -2.61
CA ASP A 36 8.53 10.22 -3.95
C ASP A 36 9.30 10.90 -5.08
N TYR A 37 10.27 11.77 -4.75
CA TYR A 37 10.96 12.60 -5.73
C TYR A 37 11.68 11.79 -6.82
N TYR A 38 12.18 10.61 -6.51
CA TYR A 38 12.84 9.76 -7.48
C TYR A 38 11.90 9.33 -8.60
N TRP A 39 10.72 8.86 -8.23
CA TRP A 39 9.72 8.39 -9.19
C TRP A 39 9.10 9.55 -9.97
N ASN A 40 8.93 10.71 -9.35
CA ASN A 40 8.47 11.91 -10.04
C ASN A 40 9.32 12.28 -11.26
N GLN A 41 10.63 12.04 -11.19
CA GLN A 41 11.54 12.30 -12.31
C GLN A 41 11.52 11.22 -13.40
N GLN A 42 10.98 10.05 -13.09
CA GLN A 42 10.99 8.89 -13.97
C GLN A 42 9.64 8.65 -14.65
N LEU A 43 8.56 9.25 -14.16
CA LEU A 43 7.21 8.98 -14.65
C LEU A 43 7.03 9.24 -16.15
N GLU A 44 7.71 10.26 -16.69
CA GLU A 44 7.66 10.59 -18.12
C GLU A 44 8.34 9.52 -18.99
N ASP A 45 9.40 8.89 -18.47
CA ASP A 45 10.17 7.87 -19.18
C ASP A 45 9.47 6.49 -19.19
N TRP A 46 8.46 6.31 -18.34
CA TRP A 46 7.86 5.00 -18.10
C TRP A 46 6.66 4.71 -18.99
N GLY A 47 6.12 5.72 -19.66
CA GLY A 47 5.07 5.59 -20.67
C GLY A 47 3.75 5.06 -20.09
N GLU A 48 3.10 4.14 -20.82
CA GLU A 48 1.81 3.55 -20.47
C GLU A 48 1.93 2.28 -19.61
N ARG A 49 2.97 2.15 -18.81
CA ARG A 49 3.09 1.01 -17.90
C ARG A 49 2.01 1.06 -16.82
N ALA A 50 1.56 -0.11 -16.40
CA ALA A 50 0.74 -0.21 -15.20
C ALA A 50 1.57 0.18 -13.97
N PHE A 51 0.96 0.93 -13.06
CA PHE A 51 1.55 1.30 -11.80
C PHE A 51 0.64 0.93 -10.66
N SER A 52 1.22 0.37 -9.61
CA SER A 52 0.65 0.42 -8.30
C SER A 52 1.58 1.12 -7.31
N ILE A 53 1.02 1.61 -6.25
CA ILE A 53 1.76 2.27 -5.17
C ILE A 53 1.55 1.44 -3.92
N HIS A 54 2.65 1.01 -3.33
CA HIS A 54 2.62 0.46 -1.99
C HIS A 54 2.60 1.61 -0.98
N ALA A 55 1.53 1.72 -0.21
CA ALA A 55 1.41 2.75 0.82
C ALA A 55 2.53 2.62 1.87
N PRO A 56 2.89 3.71 2.56
CA PRO A 56 3.85 3.67 3.64
C PRO A 56 3.47 2.60 4.67
N CYS A 57 4.37 1.68 4.96
CA CYS A 57 4.14 0.64 5.96
C CYS A 57 5.16 0.70 7.11
N VAL A 58 6.31 1.35 6.92
CA VAL A 58 7.26 1.56 8.01
C VAL A 58 6.77 2.64 8.97
N ALA A 59 6.20 3.71 8.43
CA ALA A 59 5.71 4.85 9.20
C ALA A 59 4.21 4.74 9.54
N LEU A 60 3.48 3.79 8.97
CA LEU A 60 2.03 3.67 9.10
C LEU A 60 1.64 2.28 9.57
N ASN A 61 0.92 2.21 10.71
CA ASN A 61 0.34 0.99 11.22
C ASN A 61 -1.14 1.21 11.54
N LEU A 62 -2.04 0.63 10.73
CA LEU A 62 -3.48 0.78 10.92
C LEU A 62 -3.98 0.14 12.24
N ALA A 63 -3.22 -0.77 12.84
CA ALA A 63 -3.54 -1.36 14.14
C ALA A 63 -3.01 -0.53 15.33
N ASP A 64 -2.31 0.56 15.11
CA ASP A 64 -1.82 1.41 16.19
C ASP A 64 -2.87 2.43 16.61
N LYS A 65 -3.42 2.28 17.82
CA LYS A 65 -4.44 3.18 18.39
C LYS A 65 -3.97 4.64 18.49
N GLU A 66 -2.67 4.86 18.69
CA GLU A 66 -2.08 6.19 18.84
C GLU A 66 -1.73 6.84 17.49
N GLN A 67 -1.82 6.10 16.40
CA GLN A 67 -1.55 6.61 15.05
C GLN A 67 -2.64 7.59 14.60
N LYS A 68 -2.34 8.88 14.71
CA LYS A 68 -3.29 9.96 14.36
C LYS A 68 -3.09 10.52 12.94
N ILE A 69 -1.93 10.24 12.34
CA ILE A 69 -1.56 10.83 11.04
C ILE A 69 -1.97 9.96 9.85
N TYR A 70 -2.61 8.80 10.07
CA TYR A 70 -2.87 7.85 8.99
C TYR A 70 -3.74 8.45 7.88
N GLU A 71 -4.73 9.27 8.22
CA GLU A 71 -5.58 9.94 7.23
C GLU A 71 -4.77 10.87 6.34
N GLN A 72 -3.93 11.71 6.93
CA GLN A 72 -3.07 12.62 6.19
C GLN A 72 -2.08 11.87 5.31
N VAL A 73 -1.49 10.78 5.80
CA VAL A 73 -0.55 9.95 5.04
C VAL A 73 -1.26 9.29 3.87
N MET A 74 -2.45 8.75 4.08
CA MET A 74 -3.24 8.12 3.03
C MET A 74 -3.73 9.13 2.00
N GLU A 75 -4.17 10.33 2.42
CA GLU A 75 -4.54 11.41 1.51
C GLU A 75 -3.38 11.78 0.57
N GLN A 76 -2.18 11.95 1.10
CA GLN A 76 -1.01 12.24 0.28
C GLN A 76 -0.63 11.08 -0.63
N THR A 77 -0.78 9.84 -0.17
CA THR A 77 -0.54 8.64 -0.96
C THR A 77 -1.51 8.56 -2.15
N PHE A 78 -2.81 8.80 -1.93
CA PHE A 78 -3.80 8.77 -3.00
C PHE A 78 -3.65 9.95 -3.97
N ALA A 79 -3.35 11.14 -3.48
CA ALA A 79 -3.05 12.28 -4.34
C ALA A 79 -1.84 12.00 -5.26
N TYR A 80 -0.82 11.33 -4.72
CA TYR A 80 0.31 10.89 -5.50
C TYR A 80 -0.05 9.78 -6.49
N ALA A 81 -0.82 8.78 -6.06
CA ALA A 81 -1.32 7.71 -6.93
C ALA A 81 -2.13 8.27 -8.12
N GLN A 82 -3.02 9.21 -7.87
CA GLN A 82 -3.79 9.90 -8.92
C GLN A 82 -2.87 10.64 -9.90
N LYS A 83 -1.87 11.37 -9.39
CA LYS A 83 -0.88 12.08 -10.21
C LYS A 83 -0.11 11.13 -11.12
N CYS A 84 0.28 9.96 -10.60
CA CYS A 84 1.00 8.93 -11.33
C CYS A 84 0.09 8.09 -12.24
N LYS A 85 -1.23 8.26 -12.16
CA LYS A 85 -2.23 7.41 -12.81
C LYS A 85 -2.07 5.94 -12.40
N ALA A 86 -1.76 5.71 -11.13
CA ALA A 86 -1.64 4.37 -10.57
C ALA A 86 -3.01 3.67 -10.59
N ASP A 87 -3.02 2.39 -10.96
CA ASP A 87 -4.23 1.56 -10.96
C ASP A 87 -4.69 1.24 -9.54
N PHE A 88 -3.73 1.08 -8.61
CA PHE A 88 -3.99 0.62 -7.25
C PHE A 88 -3.07 1.29 -6.23
N VAL A 89 -3.55 1.32 -4.98
CA VAL A 89 -2.72 1.54 -3.78
C VAL A 89 -2.83 0.30 -2.90
N VAL A 90 -1.69 -0.32 -2.61
CA VAL A 90 -1.58 -1.48 -1.71
C VAL A 90 -1.47 -0.97 -0.28
N VAL A 91 -2.30 -1.49 0.61
CA VAL A 91 -2.39 -1.09 2.02
C VAL A 91 -2.30 -2.30 2.92
N HIS A 92 -1.40 -2.28 3.89
CA HIS A 92 -1.30 -3.32 4.90
C HIS A 92 -2.43 -3.22 5.94
N THR A 93 -2.89 -4.37 6.43
CA THR A 93 -3.83 -4.40 7.56
C THR A 93 -3.16 -3.94 8.85
N ASN A 94 -1.89 -4.30 9.04
CA ASN A 94 -1.11 -3.94 10.23
C ASN A 94 0.38 -4.17 9.99
N GLU A 95 1.23 -3.54 10.81
CA GLU A 95 2.67 -3.82 10.88
C GLU A 95 3.04 -4.52 12.18
N ALA A 96 2.50 -4.04 13.29
CA ALA A 96 2.69 -4.59 14.60
C ALA A 96 1.35 -4.69 15.35
N ILE A 97 1.28 -5.59 16.30
CA ILE A 97 0.12 -5.80 17.15
C ILE A 97 0.50 -5.48 18.60
N ALA A 98 -0.19 -4.52 19.19
CA ALA A 98 -0.02 -4.14 20.59
C ALA A 98 -1.40 -4.01 21.27
N GLY A 99 -1.85 -5.08 21.95
CA GLY A 99 -3.10 -5.11 22.67
C GLY A 99 -4.04 -6.23 22.26
N ASP A 100 -5.31 -6.05 22.57
CA ASP A 100 -6.38 -7.02 22.28
C ASP A 100 -6.65 -7.08 20.77
N LYS A 101 -6.57 -8.29 20.21
CA LYS A 101 -6.70 -8.48 18.76
C LYS A 101 -8.09 -8.15 18.23
N GLU A 102 -9.14 -8.42 18.98
CA GLU A 102 -10.51 -8.17 18.53
C GLU A 102 -10.77 -6.67 18.41
N GLN A 103 -10.36 -5.90 19.42
CA GLN A 103 -10.44 -4.45 19.37
C GLN A 103 -9.58 -3.85 18.24
N LEU A 104 -8.42 -4.45 17.98
CA LEU A 104 -7.54 -4.00 16.90
C LEU A 104 -8.12 -4.32 15.52
N ARG A 105 -8.81 -5.45 15.35
CA ARG A 105 -9.53 -5.79 14.12
C ARG A 105 -10.65 -4.80 13.83
N GLU A 106 -11.45 -4.47 14.84
CA GLU A 106 -12.51 -3.47 14.70
C GLU A 106 -11.94 -2.11 14.29
N LEU A 107 -10.84 -1.69 14.92
CA LEU A 107 -10.13 -0.46 14.56
C LEU A 107 -9.63 -0.49 13.12
N VAL A 108 -8.97 -1.56 12.70
CA VAL A 108 -8.43 -1.71 11.35
C VAL A 108 -9.55 -1.72 10.32
N ILE A 109 -10.65 -2.45 10.56
CA ILE A 109 -11.82 -2.46 9.67
C ILE A 109 -12.40 -1.05 9.52
N SER A 110 -12.55 -0.31 10.62
CA SER A 110 -13.03 1.07 10.59
C SER A 110 -12.11 1.97 9.76
N ARG A 111 -10.79 1.87 9.96
CA ARG A 111 -9.79 2.63 9.21
C ARG A 111 -9.74 2.24 7.74
N LEU A 112 -9.84 0.95 7.43
CA LEU A 112 -9.88 0.49 6.03
C LEU A 112 -11.10 1.03 5.29
N ARG A 113 -12.27 1.12 5.92
CA ARG A 113 -13.45 1.78 5.31
C ARG A 113 -13.15 3.23 4.93
N GLN A 114 -12.52 3.97 5.83
CA GLN A 114 -12.13 5.37 5.57
C GLN A 114 -11.10 5.45 4.43
N VAL A 115 -10.10 4.56 4.44
CA VAL A 115 -9.06 4.49 3.40
C VAL A 115 -9.68 4.14 2.03
N ILE A 116 -10.61 3.19 1.97
CA ILE A 116 -11.29 2.81 0.73
C ILE A 116 -12.13 3.99 0.21
N THR A 117 -12.94 4.61 1.07
CA THR A 117 -13.74 5.80 0.69
C THR A 117 -12.84 6.94 0.19
N LEU A 118 -11.71 7.14 0.84
CA LEU A 118 -10.74 8.14 0.40
C LEU A 118 -10.17 7.78 -0.98
N GLY A 119 -9.75 6.53 -1.18
CA GLY A 119 -9.26 6.04 -2.48
C GLY A 119 -10.28 6.25 -3.59
N GLU A 120 -11.54 5.96 -3.36
CA GLU A 120 -12.64 6.20 -4.30
C GLU A 120 -12.75 7.68 -4.69
N SER A 121 -12.57 8.59 -3.73
CA SER A 121 -12.61 10.05 -3.99
C SER A 121 -11.49 10.52 -4.92
N TYR A 122 -10.37 9.80 -4.96
CA TYR A 122 -9.25 10.04 -5.88
C TYR A 122 -9.34 9.20 -7.16
N GLY A 123 -10.34 8.34 -7.31
CA GLY A 123 -10.49 7.42 -8.43
C GLY A 123 -9.44 6.29 -8.44
N VAL A 124 -8.90 5.95 -7.28
CA VAL A 124 -7.85 4.93 -7.10
C VAL A 124 -8.40 3.77 -6.28
N LYS A 125 -8.15 2.55 -6.74
CA LYS A 125 -8.58 1.33 -6.04
C LYS A 125 -7.60 0.98 -4.92
N VAL A 126 -8.13 0.42 -3.84
CA VAL A 126 -7.34 -0.09 -2.71
C VAL A 126 -7.20 -1.61 -2.84
N LEU A 127 -5.99 -2.10 -2.72
CA LEU A 127 -5.68 -3.52 -2.53
C LEU A 127 -5.25 -3.71 -1.07
N ILE A 128 -5.97 -4.54 -0.34
CA ILE A 128 -5.63 -4.85 1.05
C ILE A 128 -4.64 -6.02 1.04
N GLU A 129 -3.48 -5.82 1.65
CA GLU A 129 -2.48 -6.87 1.81
C GLU A 129 -2.53 -7.46 3.23
N ASN A 130 -2.58 -8.80 3.30
CA ASN A 130 -2.48 -9.50 4.57
C ASN A 130 -1.00 -9.68 4.95
N VAL A 131 -0.62 -9.14 6.08
CA VAL A 131 0.75 -9.10 6.58
C VAL A 131 0.89 -9.80 7.91
N GLY A 132 2.13 -10.02 8.36
CA GLY A 132 2.42 -10.55 9.69
C GLY A 132 2.94 -11.99 9.72
N LEU A 133 3.28 -12.55 8.58
CA LEU A 133 3.81 -13.93 8.50
C LEU A 133 5.21 -14.12 9.11
N ARG A 134 5.95 -13.05 9.39
CA ARG A 134 7.32 -13.12 9.91
C ARG A 134 7.39 -13.61 11.36
N THR A 135 6.36 -13.34 12.15
CA THR A 135 6.24 -13.83 13.53
C THR A 135 4.79 -14.17 13.82
N LYS A 136 4.54 -15.29 14.54
CA LYS A 136 3.18 -15.71 14.91
C LYS A 136 2.36 -14.64 15.65
N ASN A 137 3.02 -13.66 16.25
CA ASN A 137 2.36 -12.62 17.03
C ASN A 137 1.91 -11.42 16.19
N ASN A 138 2.33 -11.30 14.94
CA ASN A 138 1.99 -10.16 14.08
C ASN A 138 0.84 -10.44 13.09
N VAL A 139 0.26 -11.63 13.11
CA VAL A 139 -0.94 -11.92 12.33
C VAL A 139 -2.16 -11.40 13.06
N LEU A 140 -2.76 -10.34 12.54
CA LEU A 140 -3.99 -9.77 13.07
C LEU A 140 -5.22 -10.50 12.54
N PHE A 141 -5.25 -10.77 11.24
CA PHE A 141 -6.29 -11.55 10.58
C PHE A 141 -5.68 -12.88 10.11
N ASP A 142 -6.21 -14.00 10.57
CA ASP A 142 -5.87 -15.29 9.96
C ASP A 142 -6.51 -15.40 8.57
N LEU A 143 -6.20 -16.46 7.82
CA LEU A 143 -6.68 -16.57 6.45
C LEU A 143 -8.22 -16.55 6.33
N PRO A 144 -9.00 -17.29 7.14
CA PRO A 144 -10.45 -17.17 7.15
C PRO A 144 -10.96 -15.78 7.47
N GLU A 145 -10.40 -15.13 8.47
CA GLU A 145 -10.76 -13.77 8.88
C GLU A 145 -10.42 -12.74 7.80
N TYR A 146 -9.27 -12.91 7.15
CA TYR A 146 -8.86 -12.04 6.04
C TYR A 146 -9.79 -12.20 4.84
N ILE A 147 -10.18 -13.44 4.50
CA ILE A 147 -11.15 -13.68 3.42
C ILE A 147 -12.49 -13.02 3.76
N ALA A 148 -12.92 -13.08 5.02
CA ALA A 148 -14.18 -12.46 5.46
C ALA A 148 -14.18 -10.92 5.35
N LEU A 149 -13.00 -10.27 5.27
CA LEU A 149 -12.93 -8.82 4.99
C LEU A 149 -13.57 -8.45 3.65
N PHE A 150 -13.50 -9.33 2.64
CA PHE A 150 -14.10 -9.06 1.33
C PHE A 150 -15.65 -9.02 1.35
N ASP A 151 -16.28 -9.59 2.38
CA ASP A 151 -17.71 -9.51 2.58
C ASP A 151 -18.13 -8.20 3.32
N ILE A 152 -17.14 -7.46 3.85
CA ILE A 152 -17.36 -6.24 4.64
C ILE A 152 -17.29 -4.98 3.75
N PHE A 153 -16.51 -5.04 2.66
CA PHE A 153 -16.22 -3.93 1.75
C PHE A 153 -16.80 -4.19 0.35
#